data_6ca20986ddfc8651e03811b987f86f3e
#
_entry.id   6ca20986ddfc8651e03811b987f86f3e
#
_cell.length_a   1.000
_cell.length_b   1.000
_cell.length_c   1.000
_cell.angle_alpha   90.00
_cell.angle_beta   90.00
_cell.angle_gamma   90.00
#
_symmetry.space_group_name_H-M   'P 1'
#
loop_
_entity.id
_entity.type
_entity.pdbx_description
1 polymer ?
#
loop_
_entity_poly.entity_id
_entity_poly.type
_entity_poly.pdbx_seq_one_letter_code
_entity_poly.pdbx_strand_id
1 'polypeptide(L)'
;LMEGAIQPRISDVDLSQVLTQQLFQYYDSLSEAGIALEVELEEHLHYATDPELWERLLQNMLSNVLKHGKEQARLTLMSDADTIRVELRNIVQQPIQHLDQLASRFYSENLSDTEESSGLGLYIIQNFVEILGGDLQLATEADWFVLTITLKK
;
A
#
# COMPACT_ATOMS: atom_id res chain seq x y z
N LEU A 1 -1.21 -16.35 -11.83
CA LEU A 1 -0.73 -17.02 -11.29
C LEU A 1 -1.22 -18.20 -11.36
N MET A 2 -0.95 -18.80 -11.22
CA MET A 2 -1.37 -19.92 -11.37
C MET A 2 -2.20 -20.25 -10.40
N GLU A 3 -3.11 -20.90 -10.65
CA GLU A 3 -4.08 -21.26 -9.78
C GLU A 3 -3.48 -21.86 -8.62
N GLY A 4 -3.91 -21.60 -7.49
CA GLY A 4 -3.45 -22.18 -6.28
C GLY A 4 -2.07 -21.77 -5.89
N ALA A 5 -1.54 -20.81 -6.58
CA ALA A 5 -0.16 -20.46 -6.34
C ALA A 5 0.06 -19.84 -4.98
N ILE A 6 -0.89 -19.07 -4.50
CA ILE A 6 -0.73 -18.42 -3.22
C ILE A 6 -1.89 -18.81 -2.33
N GLN A 7 -1.55 -19.44 -1.23
CA GLN A 7 -2.55 -19.78 -0.23
C GLN A 7 -2.14 -19.14 1.07
N PRO A 8 -2.93 -18.22 1.60
CA PRO A 8 -2.58 -17.49 2.80
C PRO A 8 -2.42 -18.43 3.99
N ARG A 9 -1.42 -18.18 4.78
CA ARG A 9 -1.21 -18.89 6.04
C ARG A 9 -1.65 -17.97 7.14
N ILE A 10 -2.88 -18.12 7.58
CA ILE A 10 -3.50 -17.19 8.50
C ILE A 10 -3.00 -17.42 9.92
N SER A 11 -2.60 -16.34 10.56
CA SER A 11 -2.24 -16.36 11.96
C SER A 11 -2.64 -15.03 12.58
N ASP A 12 -2.51 -14.92 13.88
CA ASP A 12 -2.77 -13.66 14.56
C ASP A 12 -1.58 -12.75 14.36
N VAL A 13 -1.78 -11.64 13.71
CA VAL A 13 -0.69 -10.72 13.35
C VAL A 13 -0.92 -9.39 14.02
N ASP A 14 0.13 -8.87 14.65
CA ASP A 14 0.13 -7.49 15.13
C ASP A 14 0.48 -6.61 13.95
N LEU A 15 -0.54 -6.06 13.30
CA LEU A 15 -0.35 -5.24 12.11
C LEU A 15 0.51 -4.02 12.39
N SER A 16 0.36 -3.46 13.58
CA SER A 16 1.10 -2.27 13.96
C SER A 16 2.59 -2.54 14.06
N GLN A 17 2.95 -3.69 14.63
CA GLN A 17 4.35 -4.04 14.78
C GLN A 17 5.02 -4.28 13.44
N VAL A 18 4.36 -5.03 12.56
CA VAL A 18 4.93 -5.30 11.24
C VAL A 18 5.11 -4.00 10.47
N LEU A 19 4.09 -3.11 10.54
CA LEU A 19 4.20 -1.84 9.85
C LEU A 19 5.35 -1.01 10.40
N THR A 20 5.52 -0.97 11.71
CA THR A 20 6.61 -0.23 12.32
C THR A 20 7.96 -0.75 11.83
N GLN A 21 8.11 -2.05 11.73
CA GLN A 21 9.35 -2.63 11.22
C GLN A 21 9.64 -2.20 9.80
N GLN A 22 8.61 -2.17 8.96
CA GLN A 22 8.80 -1.75 7.58
C GLN A 22 9.14 -0.27 7.49
N LEU A 23 8.54 0.55 8.34
CA LEU A 23 8.86 1.97 8.38
C LEU A 23 10.33 2.20 8.72
N PHE A 24 10.87 1.43 9.67
CA PHE A 24 12.28 1.56 9.98
C PHE A 24 13.15 1.22 8.78
N GLN A 25 12.77 0.20 8.01
CA GLN A 25 13.56 -0.19 6.85
C GLN A 25 13.56 0.88 5.76
N TYR A 26 12.46 1.62 5.62
CA TYR A 26 12.35 2.60 4.55
C TYR A 26 12.69 4.01 4.97
N TYR A 27 12.91 4.23 6.26
CA TYR A 27 13.06 5.59 6.79
C TYR A 27 14.20 6.35 6.11
N ASP A 28 15.37 5.69 6.06
CA ASP A 28 16.53 6.37 5.49
C ASP A 28 16.33 6.67 4.01
N SER A 29 15.77 5.72 3.27
CA SER A 29 15.56 5.93 1.85
C SER A 29 14.58 7.05 1.59
N LEU A 30 13.51 7.13 2.37
CA LEU A 30 12.55 8.22 2.22
C LEU A 30 13.20 9.55 2.56
N SER A 31 13.97 9.57 3.63
CA SER A 31 14.64 10.80 4.03
C SER A 31 15.64 11.27 2.97
N GLU A 32 16.40 10.34 2.41
CA GLU A 32 17.35 10.69 1.34
C GLU A 32 16.63 11.19 0.11
N ALA A 33 15.43 10.70 -0.14
CA ALA A 33 14.63 11.17 -1.27
C ALA A 33 13.95 12.51 -0.99
N GLY A 34 14.13 13.06 0.19
CA GLY A 34 13.51 14.33 0.54
C GLY A 34 12.04 14.23 0.89
N ILE A 35 11.59 13.05 1.29
CA ILE A 35 10.17 12.83 1.62
C ILE A 35 10.02 12.77 3.13
N ALA A 36 9.26 13.70 3.68
CA ALA A 36 8.94 13.71 5.11
C ALA A 36 7.71 12.85 5.32
N LEU A 37 7.86 11.78 6.11
CA LEU A 37 6.77 10.84 6.35
C LEU A 37 6.18 11.08 7.73
N GLU A 38 4.88 11.37 7.77
CA GLU A 38 4.14 11.43 9.01
C GLU A 38 3.40 10.13 9.21
N VAL A 39 3.39 9.64 10.44
CA VAL A 39 2.81 8.34 10.74
C VAL A 39 1.88 8.45 11.93
N GLU A 40 0.70 7.88 11.80
CA GLU A 40 -0.25 7.82 12.89
C GLU A 40 -0.77 6.40 12.95
N LEU A 41 -0.35 5.64 13.95
CA LEU A 41 -0.71 4.22 14.07
C LEU A 41 -1.47 3.96 15.35
N GLU A 42 -2.51 3.17 15.23
CA GLU A 42 -3.13 2.56 16.39
C GLU A 42 -2.21 1.41 16.82
N GLU A 43 -1.85 1.37 18.10
CA GLU A 43 -0.90 0.37 18.58
C GLU A 43 -1.61 -0.95 18.86
N HIS A 44 -0.87 -2.04 18.72
CA HIS A 44 -1.35 -3.38 19.08
C HIS A 44 -2.62 -3.78 18.33
N LEU A 45 -2.69 -3.45 17.06
CA LEU A 45 -3.84 -3.76 16.25
C LEU A 45 -3.65 -5.15 15.68
N HIS A 46 -4.37 -6.11 16.24
CA HIS A 46 -4.24 -7.51 15.86
C HIS A 46 -5.31 -7.90 14.84
N TYR A 47 -4.95 -8.76 13.94
CA TYR A 47 -5.85 -9.19 12.89
C TYR A 47 -5.40 -10.56 12.39
N ALA A 48 -6.35 -11.43 12.11
CA ALA A 48 -6.03 -12.76 11.58
C ALA A 48 -5.76 -12.63 10.08
N THR A 49 -4.51 -12.79 9.70
CA THR A 49 -4.13 -12.64 8.31
C THR A 49 -2.80 -13.35 8.10
N ASP A 50 -2.24 -13.22 6.92
CA ASP A 50 -0.94 -13.80 6.59
C ASP A 50 0.14 -12.74 6.78
N PRO A 51 1.06 -12.95 7.72
CA PRO A 51 2.06 -11.92 8.03
C PRO A 51 2.99 -11.63 6.86
N GLU A 52 3.31 -12.63 6.06
CA GLU A 52 4.21 -12.39 4.94
C GLU A 52 3.53 -11.57 3.86
N LEU A 53 2.26 -11.84 3.58
CA LEU A 53 1.53 -11.05 2.59
C LEU A 53 1.34 -9.63 3.06
N TRP A 54 1.04 -9.45 4.36
CA TRP A 54 0.91 -8.11 4.92
C TRP A 54 2.21 -7.33 4.78
N GLU A 55 3.33 -7.99 5.11
CA GLU A 55 4.63 -7.34 5.00
C GLU A 55 4.94 -6.94 3.57
N ARG A 56 4.68 -7.82 2.60
CA ARG A 56 4.95 -7.52 1.21
C ARG A 56 4.07 -6.41 0.68
N LEU A 57 2.81 -6.38 1.14
CA LEU A 57 1.91 -5.30 0.77
C LEU A 57 2.47 -3.97 1.23
N LEU A 58 2.94 -3.90 2.47
CA LEU A 58 3.50 -2.67 3.00
C LEU A 58 4.75 -2.25 2.26
N GLN A 59 5.61 -3.22 1.92
CA GLN A 59 6.82 -2.93 1.15
C GLN A 59 6.49 -2.33 -0.19
N ASN A 60 5.48 -2.86 -0.86
CA ASN A 60 5.08 -2.32 -2.15
C ASN A 60 4.50 -0.92 -2.02
N MET A 61 3.74 -0.68 -0.97
CA MET A 61 3.18 0.65 -0.73
C MET A 61 4.29 1.67 -0.51
N LEU A 62 5.25 1.36 0.34
CA LEU A 62 6.32 2.28 0.66
C LEU A 62 7.27 2.47 -0.53
N SER A 63 7.53 1.41 -1.26
CA SER A 63 8.34 1.49 -2.47
C SER A 63 7.68 2.40 -3.51
N ASN A 64 6.34 2.35 -3.59
CA ASN A 64 5.62 3.20 -4.52
C ASN A 64 5.80 4.68 -4.16
N VAL A 65 5.80 5.00 -2.87
CA VAL A 65 6.05 6.36 -2.42
C VAL A 65 7.45 6.80 -2.82
N LEU A 66 8.44 5.92 -2.65
CA LEU A 66 9.80 6.27 -3.02
C LEU A 66 9.93 6.60 -4.49
N LYS A 67 9.21 5.86 -5.34
CA LYS A 67 9.35 6.05 -6.77
C LYS A 67 8.60 7.26 -7.28
N HIS A 68 7.46 7.56 -6.70
CA HIS A 68 6.54 8.53 -7.28
C HIS A 68 6.19 9.69 -6.38
N GLY A 69 6.56 9.63 -5.12
CA GLY A 69 6.26 10.69 -4.19
C GLY A 69 7.32 11.77 -4.16
N LYS A 70 6.98 12.88 -3.57
CA LYS A 70 7.95 13.93 -3.27
C LYS A 70 7.46 14.72 -2.07
N GLU A 71 8.40 15.23 -1.33
CA GLU A 71 8.20 16.19 -0.24
C GLU A 71 7.46 15.64 0.97
N GLN A 72 6.28 15.11 0.83
CA GLN A 72 5.49 14.68 1.98
C GLN A 72 4.75 13.40 1.70
N ALA A 73 4.62 12.58 2.73
CA ALA A 73 3.76 11.40 2.72
C ALA A 73 3.17 11.25 4.10
N ARG A 74 2.04 10.58 4.19
CA ARG A 74 1.38 10.34 5.46
C ARG A 74 0.77 8.95 5.47
N LEU A 75 1.02 8.23 6.55
CA LEU A 75 0.53 6.86 6.71
C LEU A 75 -0.28 6.77 7.98
N THR A 76 -1.50 6.24 7.87
CA THR A 76 -2.32 6.02 9.05
C THR A 76 -2.78 4.57 9.09
N LEU A 77 -2.90 4.02 10.29
CA LEU A 77 -3.45 2.69 10.53
C LEU A 77 -4.40 2.81 11.69
N MET A 78 -5.69 2.64 11.41
CA MET A 78 -6.74 2.86 12.40
C MET A 78 -7.80 1.77 12.26
N SER A 79 -8.58 1.58 13.31
CA SER A 79 -9.66 0.61 13.25
C SER A 79 -10.92 1.18 13.89
N ASP A 80 -12.04 0.62 13.52
CA ASP A 80 -13.30 0.87 14.22
C ASP A 80 -13.91 -0.50 14.57
N ALA A 81 -15.21 -0.51 14.91
CA ALA A 81 -15.83 -1.75 15.36
C ALA A 81 -15.81 -2.84 14.28
N ASP A 82 -15.89 -2.44 13.02
CA ASP A 82 -16.09 -3.39 11.94
C ASP A 82 -14.93 -3.52 10.98
N THR A 83 -14.06 -2.55 10.91
CA THR A 83 -13.03 -2.54 9.88
C THR A 83 -11.68 -2.06 10.42
N ILE A 84 -10.65 -2.39 9.66
CA ILE A 84 -9.29 -1.86 9.83
C ILE A 84 -8.97 -1.10 8.56
N ARG A 85 -8.43 0.10 8.69
CA ARG A 85 -8.12 0.92 7.54
C ARG A 85 -6.67 1.35 7.56
N VAL A 86 -6.01 1.17 6.42
CA VAL A 86 -4.66 1.67 6.19
C VAL A 86 -4.75 2.68 5.09
N GLU A 87 -4.29 3.89 5.33
CA GLU A 87 -4.29 4.91 4.30
C GLU A 87 -2.88 5.44 4.14
N LEU A 88 -2.41 5.46 2.91
CA LEU A 88 -1.10 6.05 2.59
C LEU A 88 -1.32 7.10 1.51
N ARG A 89 -0.91 8.34 1.82
CA ARG A 89 -1.03 9.40 0.84
C ARG A 89 0.31 10.10 0.70
N ASN A 90 0.55 10.58 -0.50
CA ASN A 90 1.80 11.29 -0.77
C ASN A 90 1.57 12.31 -1.88
N ILE A 91 2.39 13.36 -1.85
CA ILE A 91 2.43 14.29 -2.96
C ILE A 91 3.14 13.60 -4.11
N VAL A 92 2.63 13.76 -5.32
CA VAL A 92 3.20 13.07 -6.48
C VAL A 92 4.10 13.98 -7.27
N GLN A 93 5.13 13.38 -7.88
CA GLN A 93 6.08 14.12 -8.71
C GLN A 93 5.41 14.66 -9.96
N GLN A 94 4.47 13.91 -10.51
CA GLN A 94 3.72 14.31 -11.68
C GLN A 94 2.25 14.09 -11.46
N PRO A 95 1.39 15.03 -11.83
CA PRO A 95 -0.03 14.87 -11.59
C PRO A 95 -0.58 13.62 -12.25
N ILE A 96 -1.51 12.97 -11.57
CA ILE A 96 -2.21 11.82 -12.13
C ILE A 96 -3.50 12.35 -12.72
N GLN A 97 -3.63 12.26 -14.04
CA GLN A 97 -4.75 12.86 -14.72
C GLN A 97 -5.89 11.91 -15.00
N HIS A 98 -5.59 10.63 -15.12
CA HIS A 98 -6.61 9.66 -15.50
C HIS A 98 -6.54 8.48 -14.56
N LEU A 99 -6.95 8.72 -13.32
CA LEU A 99 -6.84 7.72 -12.27
C LEU A 99 -7.57 6.43 -12.61
N ASP A 100 -8.77 6.56 -13.18
CA ASP A 100 -9.54 5.37 -13.55
C ASP A 100 -8.80 4.56 -14.58
N GLN A 101 -8.19 5.20 -15.54
CA GLN A 101 -7.46 4.51 -16.57
C GLN A 101 -6.21 3.87 -16.02
N LEU A 102 -5.56 4.55 -15.08
CA LEU A 102 -4.36 4.01 -14.47
C LEU A 102 -4.68 2.70 -13.76
N ALA A 103 -5.70 2.67 -12.94
CA ALA A 103 -6.08 1.48 -12.22
C ALA A 103 -6.51 0.37 -13.17
N SER A 104 -7.23 0.72 -14.22
CA SER A 104 -7.70 -0.25 -15.18
C SER A 104 -6.55 -0.86 -15.99
N ARG A 105 -5.57 -0.03 -16.34
CA ARG A 105 -4.45 -0.51 -17.13
C ARG A 105 -3.65 -1.57 -16.38
N PHE A 106 -3.52 -1.43 -15.09
CA PHE A 106 -2.76 -2.40 -14.35
C PHE A 106 -3.37 -3.77 -14.41
N TYR A 107 -4.69 -3.83 -14.48
CA TYR A 107 -5.33 -5.09 -14.56
C TYR A 107 -5.22 -5.71 -15.93
N SER A 108 -5.34 -4.90 -16.96
CA SER A 108 -5.53 -5.46 -18.29
C SER A 108 -4.27 -5.53 -19.12
N GLU A 109 -3.28 -4.71 -18.83
CA GLU A 109 -2.11 -4.71 -19.67
C GLU A 109 -1.05 -5.62 -19.14
N ASN A 110 -0.20 -6.06 -20.04
CA ASN A 110 0.88 -6.89 -19.68
C ASN A 110 1.87 -6.12 -18.85
N LEU A 111 2.30 -6.71 -17.78
CA LEU A 111 3.19 -6.04 -16.87
C LEU A 111 4.56 -5.77 -17.45
N SER A 112 4.93 -6.51 -18.48
CA SER A 112 6.26 -6.34 -19.04
C SER A 112 6.47 -4.94 -19.60
N ASP A 113 5.41 -4.23 -19.91
CA ASP A 113 5.56 -2.92 -20.48
C ASP A 113 5.69 -1.82 -19.48
N THR A 114 5.56 -2.12 -18.21
CA THR A 114 5.42 -1.06 -17.25
C THR A 114 6.41 -1.16 -16.14
N GLU A 115 7.53 -1.72 -16.43
CA GLU A 115 8.46 -1.99 -15.38
C GLU A 115 8.85 -0.78 -14.61
N GLU A 116 8.87 0.37 -15.24
CA GLU A 116 9.22 1.52 -14.52
C GLU A 116 8.09 2.28 -14.03
N SER A 117 6.91 1.91 -14.33
CA SER A 117 5.80 2.75 -14.03
C SER A 117 5.20 2.38 -12.70
N SER A 118 4.43 3.27 -12.15
CA SER A 118 3.67 2.99 -10.96
C SER A 118 2.67 1.90 -11.21
N GLY A 119 2.41 1.59 -12.47
CA GLY A 119 1.45 0.57 -12.83
C GLY A 119 1.72 -0.75 -12.20
N LEU A 120 2.97 -1.17 -12.23
CA LEU A 120 3.32 -2.46 -11.70
C LEU A 120 3.08 -2.52 -10.20
N GLY A 121 3.50 -1.49 -9.50
CA GLY A 121 3.33 -1.48 -8.06
C GLY A 121 1.89 -1.52 -7.64
N LEU A 122 1.04 -0.76 -8.32
CA LEU A 122 -0.39 -0.76 -7.99
C LEU A 122 -1.05 -2.09 -8.31
N TYR A 123 -0.63 -2.74 -9.38
CA TYR A 123 -1.15 -4.06 -9.70
C TYR A 123 -0.81 -5.07 -8.61
N ILE A 124 0.41 -5.05 -8.12
CA ILE A 124 0.83 -5.94 -7.06
C ILE A 124 0.04 -5.67 -5.78
N ILE A 125 -0.14 -4.38 -5.45
CA ILE A 125 -0.91 -3.99 -4.28
C ILE A 125 -2.34 -4.51 -4.40
N GLN A 126 -2.95 -4.35 -5.56
CA GLN A 126 -4.32 -4.83 -5.77
C GLN A 126 -4.40 -6.34 -5.56
N ASN A 127 -3.44 -7.08 -6.09
CA ASN A 127 -3.42 -8.52 -5.93
C ASN A 127 -3.32 -8.93 -4.47
N PHE A 128 -2.43 -8.32 -3.73
CA PHE A 128 -2.28 -8.66 -2.32
C PHE A 128 -3.53 -8.31 -1.53
N VAL A 129 -4.14 -7.16 -1.81
CA VAL A 129 -5.35 -6.76 -1.11
C VAL A 129 -6.46 -7.78 -1.37
N GLU A 130 -6.60 -8.25 -2.61
CA GLU A 130 -7.60 -9.25 -2.93
C GLU A 130 -7.34 -10.57 -2.23
N ILE A 131 -6.11 -11.01 -2.17
CA ILE A 131 -5.78 -12.25 -1.49
C ILE A 131 -6.10 -12.14 0.00
N LEU A 132 -5.87 -10.97 0.58
CA LEU A 132 -6.16 -10.76 1.99
C LEU A 132 -7.65 -10.52 2.27
N GLY A 133 -8.46 -10.42 1.24
CA GLY A 133 -9.89 -10.22 1.41
C GLY A 133 -10.28 -8.79 1.70
N GLY A 134 -9.42 -7.86 1.34
CA GLY A 134 -9.68 -6.45 1.60
C GLY A 134 -10.22 -5.72 0.39
N ASP A 135 -10.32 -4.41 0.54
CA ASP A 135 -10.81 -3.54 -0.50
C ASP A 135 -9.80 -2.40 -0.68
N LEU A 136 -9.50 -2.07 -1.94
CA LEU A 136 -8.54 -1.03 -2.26
C LEU A 136 -9.25 0.11 -2.95
N GLN A 137 -8.98 1.33 -2.49
CA GLN A 137 -9.50 2.52 -3.13
C GLN A 137 -8.38 3.47 -3.42
N LEU A 138 -8.41 4.08 -4.60
CA LEU A 138 -7.43 5.06 -5.03
C LEU A 138 -8.13 6.38 -5.31
N ALA A 139 -7.50 7.47 -4.94
CA ALA A 139 -8.06 8.78 -5.16
C ALA A 139 -6.96 9.80 -5.33
N THR A 140 -7.32 10.96 -5.87
CA THR A 140 -6.40 12.09 -5.92
C THR A 140 -7.10 13.29 -5.31
N GLU A 141 -6.33 14.09 -4.56
CA GLU A 141 -6.83 15.32 -3.97
C GLU A 141 -5.75 16.36 -4.18
N ALA A 142 -5.96 17.29 -5.07
CA ALA A 142 -4.94 18.27 -5.47
C ALA A 142 -3.69 17.54 -5.91
N ASP A 143 -2.55 17.76 -5.25
CA ASP A 143 -1.30 17.09 -5.61
C ASP A 143 -1.10 15.79 -4.90
N TRP A 144 -2.07 15.34 -4.12
CA TRP A 144 -1.93 14.14 -3.30
C TRP A 144 -2.54 12.93 -3.99
N PHE A 145 -1.83 11.82 -3.93
CA PHE A 145 -2.36 10.53 -4.31
C PHE A 145 -2.70 9.79 -3.03
N VAL A 146 -3.91 9.24 -2.95
CA VAL A 146 -4.42 8.62 -1.73
C VAL A 146 -4.75 7.17 -2.01
N LEU A 147 -4.15 6.27 -1.25
CA LEU A 147 -4.39 4.84 -1.37
C LEU A 147 -4.96 4.36 -0.04
N THR A 148 -6.13 3.75 -0.08
CA THR A 148 -6.81 3.30 1.13
C THR A 148 -7.12 1.81 1.02
N ILE A 149 -6.74 1.05 2.03
CA ILE A 149 -7.05 -0.37 2.12
C ILE A 149 -7.93 -0.58 3.33
N THR A 150 -9.04 -1.28 3.13
CA THR A 150 -9.99 -1.58 4.18
C THR A 150 -10.07 -3.09 4.35
N LEU A 151 -9.90 -3.56 5.58
CA LEU A 151 -10.03 -4.97 5.92
C LEU A 151 -11.20 -5.11 6.87
N LYS A 152 -12.00 -6.15 6.68
CA LYS A 152 -13.14 -6.39 7.55
C LYS A 152 -12.75 -7.27 8.71
N LYS A 153 -13.14 -6.88 9.89
CA LYS A 153 -12.88 -7.67 11.09
C LYS A 153 -13.74 -8.92 11.17
#